data_2587b56c8521fe10be58b62ca65cdd87
#
_entry.id   2587b56c8521fe10be58b62ca65cdd87
#
_cell.length_a   1.000
_cell.length_b   1.000
_cell.length_c   1.000
_cell.angle_alpha   90.00
_cell.angle_beta   90.00
_cell.angle_gamma   90.00
#
_symmetry.space_group_name_H-M   'P 1'
#
loop_
_entity.id
_entity.type
_entity.pdbx_description
1 polymer ?
#
loop_
_entity_poly.entity_id
_entity_poly.type
_entity_poly.pdbx_seq_one_letter_code
_entity_poly.pdbx_strand_id
1 'polypeptide(L)'
;MTGRRDPFDKTETPNPVQPPSLYDSLRVAAPRKRNRQWEKQQQSRKVVYRGIDPKLALKVKAIADDLQVPTGEVAWAVLEYALRSYERGDFDLHPRPNPERMRMTLFPQSGSSHSFNRPQRTAKHKRPEALWKVITTWRGFPPELKQELAALASEDGLHVPIGELITALLRFGLKAYETGLLRLEPKPKSTTFTLAHKGK
;
A
#
# COMPACT_ATOMS: atom_id res chain seq x y z
N MET A 1 31.11 -68.09 19.75
CA MET A 1 30.23 -67.05 19.20
C MET A 1 30.19 -65.89 20.16
N THR A 2 30.99 -64.87 19.91
CA THR A 2 31.15 -63.70 20.79
C THR A 2 30.18 -62.63 20.34
N GLY A 3 29.12 -62.41 21.13
CA GLY A 3 28.14 -61.36 20.89
C GLY A 3 28.81 -59.97 20.96
N ARG A 4 28.76 -59.28 19.85
CA ARG A 4 29.20 -57.87 19.75
C ARG A 4 28.19 -57.01 20.51
N ARG A 5 28.60 -56.35 21.60
CA ARG A 5 27.78 -55.35 22.28
C ARG A 5 27.63 -54.12 21.39
N ASP A 6 26.40 -53.65 21.24
CA ASP A 6 26.09 -52.44 20.48
C ASP A 6 26.61 -51.22 21.26
N PRO A 7 27.48 -50.40 20.66
CA PRO A 7 28.08 -49.24 21.34
C PRO A 7 27.08 -48.11 21.60
N PHE A 8 25.81 -48.23 21.14
CA PHE A 8 24.75 -47.22 21.34
C PHE A 8 23.68 -47.63 22.34
N ASP A 9 23.91 -48.74 23.07
CA ASP A 9 22.99 -49.13 24.15
C ASP A 9 23.15 -48.16 25.31
N LYS A 10 22.41 -47.04 25.25
CA LYS A 10 22.32 -46.05 26.31
C LYS A 10 21.53 -46.72 27.48
N THR A 11 22.27 -47.22 28.43
CA THR A 11 21.68 -47.44 29.76
C THR A 11 21.10 -46.13 30.23
N GLU A 12 19.74 -46.06 30.25
CA GLU A 12 19.00 -44.92 30.78
C GLU A 12 19.40 -44.74 32.26
N THR A 13 20.34 -43.87 32.51
CA THR A 13 20.55 -43.34 33.85
C THR A 13 19.30 -42.61 34.25
N PRO A 14 18.65 -42.93 35.38
CA PRO A 14 17.46 -42.20 35.80
C PRO A 14 17.84 -40.72 35.95
N ASN A 15 17.18 -39.89 35.15
CA ASN A 15 17.38 -38.44 35.20
C ASN A 15 17.14 -37.96 36.63
N PRO A 16 18.08 -37.24 37.25
CA PRO A 16 17.88 -36.67 38.57
C PRO A 16 16.63 -35.78 38.48
N VAL A 17 15.62 -36.06 39.32
CA VAL A 17 14.41 -35.27 39.45
C VAL A 17 14.85 -33.82 39.74
N GLN A 18 14.85 -32.99 38.73
CA GLN A 18 15.13 -31.56 38.92
C GLN A 18 14.02 -30.97 39.79
N PRO A 19 14.37 -30.19 40.82
CA PRO A 19 13.34 -29.50 41.61
C PRO A 19 12.54 -28.59 40.65
N PRO A 20 11.21 -28.51 40.82
CA PRO A 20 10.35 -27.71 39.96
C PRO A 20 10.88 -26.28 39.92
N SER A 21 11.17 -25.79 38.72
CA SER A 21 11.60 -24.42 38.54
C SER A 21 10.53 -23.46 39.01
N LEU A 22 10.95 -22.34 39.63
CA LEU A 22 10.04 -21.25 39.99
C LEU A 22 9.19 -20.78 38.80
N TYR A 23 9.65 -21.03 37.60
CA TYR A 23 8.93 -20.70 36.34
C TYR A 23 7.77 -21.70 36.04
N ASP A 24 7.83 -22.91 36.55
CA ASP A 24 6.76 -23.92 36.34
C ASP A 24 5.50 -23.57 37.13
N SER A 25 5.64 -22.75 38.19
CA SER A 25 4.52 -22.23 38.98
C SER A 25 3.85 -21.00 38.34
N LEU A 26 4.52 -20.35 37.37
CA LEU A 26 3.90 -19.26 36.60
C LEU A 26 2.87 -19.90 35.66
N ARG A 27 1.59 -19.79 36.03
CA ARG A 27 0.50 -20.14 35.10
C ARG A 27 0.77 -19.39 33.78
N VAL A 28 1.14 -20.15 32.76
CA VAL A 28 1.19 -19.63 31.40
C VAL A 28 -0.20 -19.09 31.12
N ALA A 29 -0.36 -17.78 31.21
CA ALA A 29 -1.62 -17.12 30.91
C ALA A 29 -2.03 -17.56 29.52
N ALA A 30 -3.16 -18.28 29.43
CA ALA A 30 -3.67 -18.76 28.16
C ALA A 30 -3.64 -17.58 27.18
N PRO A 31 -3.08 -17.75 25.96
CA PRO A 31 -2.94 -16.65 25.01
C PRO A 31 -4.31 -16.03 24.82
N ARG A 32 -4.51 -14.82 25.34
CA ARG A 32 -5.77 -14.08 25.17
C ARG A 32 -6.03 -14.02 23.68
N LYS A 33 -7.11 -14.63 23.21
CA LYS A 33 -7.56 -14.54 21.82
C LYS A 33 -7.71 -13.06 21.51
N ARG A 34 -6.71 -12.50 20.83
CA ARG A 34 -6.68 -11.08 20.47
C ARG A 34 -7.91 -10.79 19.63
N ASN A 35 -8.74 -9.87 20.07
CA ASN A 35 -9.91 -9.48 19.29
C ASN A 35 -9.44 -8.77 18.02
N ARG A 36 -9.39 -9.54 16.92
CA ARG A 36 -8.92 -9.05 15.62
C ARG A 36 -10.00 -8.33 14.80
N GLN A 37 -11.16 -8.06 15.37
CA GLN A 37 -12.24 -7.36 14.64
C GLN A 37 -11.80 -5.96 14.23
N TRP A 38 -11.13 -5.22 15.13
CA TRP A 38 -10.57 -3.93 14.82
C TRP A 38 -9.51 -4.01 13.71
N GLU A 39 -8.63 -5.00 13.78
CA GLU A 39 -7.59 -5.22 12.75
C GLU A 39 -8.25 -5.52 11.39
N LYS A 40 -9.31 -6.32 11.34
CA LYS A 40 -10.08 -6.61 10.12
C LYS A 40 -10.76 -5.37 9.55
N GLN A 41 -11.36 -4.53 10.39
CA GLN A 41 -11.95 -3.26 9.96
C GLN A 41 -10.90 -2.29 9.39
N GLN A 42 -9.73 -2.20 10.01
CA GLN A 42 -8.63 -1.39 9.49
C GLN A 42 -8.04 -1.96 8.20
N GLN A 43 -8.06 -3.28 8.04
CA GLN A 43 -7.56 -3.93 6.84
C GLN A 43 -8.45 -3.68 5.61
N SER A 44 -9.77 -3.56 5.79
CA SER A 44 -10.70 -3.19 4.72
C SER A 44 -10.44 -1.78 4.17
N ARG A 45 -9.94 -0.88 5.04
CA ARG A 45 -9.58 0.50 4.69
C ARG A 45 -8.13 0.67 4.23
N LYS A 46 -7.40 -0.43 4.09
CA LYS A 46 -6.04 -0.43 3.53
C LYS A 46 -6.11 -0.74 2.05
N VAL A 47 -5.49 0.11 1.25
CA VAL A 47 -5.31 -0.13 -0.18
C VAL A 47 -3.83 -0.25 -0.52
N VAL A 48 -3.55 -1.11 -1.48
CA VAL A 48 -2.20 -1.36 -1.98
C VAL A 48 -2.26 -1.29 -3.50
N TYR A 49 -1.57 -0.33 -4.05
CA TYR A 49 -1.48 -0.12 -5.49
C TYR A 49 -0.05 -0.30 -5.99
N ARG A 50 0.09 -0.80 -7.21
CA ARG A 50 1.37 -0.94 -7.88
C ARG A 50 1.42 -0.02 -9.09
N GLY A 51 2.61 0.52 -9.36
CA GLY A 51 2.84 1.33 -10.56
C GLY A 51 2.39 2.79 -10.45
N ILE A 52 2.20 3.30 -9.23
CA ILE A 52 1.98 4.74 -9.03
C ILE A 52 3.33 5.45 -9.15
N ASP A 53 3.34 6.61 -9.79
CA ASP A 53 4.55 7.45 -9.88
C ASP A 53 5.01 7.86 -8.46
N PRO A 54 6.22 7.48 -8.04
CA PRO A 54 6.72 7.76 -6.70
C PRO A 54 6.82 9.26 -6.41
N LYS A 55 7.03 10.10 -7.42
CA LYS A 55 7.06 11.57 -7.26
C LYS A 55 5.71 12.11 -6.81
N LEU A 56 4.61 11.58 -7.36
CA LEU A 56 3.26 11.98 -6.96
C LEU A 56 2.93 11.46 -5.56
N ALA A 57 3.32 10.23 -5.24
CA ALA A 57 3.14 9.68 -3.89
C ALA A 57 3.89 10.50 -2.83
N LEU A 58 5.09 10.99 -3.13
CA LEU A 58 5.84 11.88 -2.25
C LEU A 58 5.17 13.26 -2.10
N LYS A 59 4.60 13.84 -3.18
CA LYS A 59 3.83 15.09 -3.09
C LYS A 59 2.60 14.92 -2.18
N VAL A 60 1.84 13.83 -2.35
CA VAL A 60 0.69 13.52 -1.46
C VAL A 60 1.14 13.42 -0.01
N LYS A 61 2.28 12.78 0.25
CA LYS A 61 2.84 12.67 1.60
C LYS A 61 3.23 14.05 2.15
N ALA A 62 3.91 14.88 1.37
CA ALA A 62 4.30 16.23 1.80
C ALA A 62 3.07 17.06 2.20
N ILE A 63 2.00 17.06 1.40
CA ILE A 63 0.75 17.74 1.73
C ILE A 63 0.13 17.18 3.02
N ALA A 64 0.18 15.87 3.22
CA ALA A 64 -0.35 15.24 4.42
C ALA A 64 0.44 15.62 5.68
N ASP A 65 1.76 15.71 5.57
CA ASP A 65 2.65 16.14 6.63
C ASP A 65 2.41 17.64 6.96
N ASP A 66 2.24 18.50 5.96
CA ASP A 66 1.94 19.93 6.14
C ASP A 66 0.58 20.16 6.82
N LEU A 67 -0.43 19.40 6.43
CA LEU A 67 -1.79 19.49 6.99
C LEU A 67 -1.97 18.67 8.29
N GLN A 68 -0.96 17.93 8.72
CA GLN A 68 -1.00 17.05 9.91
C GLN A 68 -2.14 16.02 9.84
N VAL A 69 -2.40 15.47 8.64
CA VAL A 69 -3.43 14.47 8.39
C VAL A 69 -2.84 13.18 7.85
N PRO A 70 -3.54 12.04 7.96
CA PRO A 70 -3.08 10.79 7.36
C PRO A 70 -2.93 10.89 5.84
N THR A 71 -1.82 10.39 5.29
CA THR A 71 -1.54 10.42 3.84
C THR A 71 -2.68 9.79 3.01
N GLY A 72 -3.36 8.76 3.54
CA GLY A 72 -4.49 8.14 2.87
C GLY A 72 -5.71 9.04 2.72
N GLU A 73 -5.91 9.99 3.64
CA GLU A 73 -7.03 10.95 3.56
C GLU A 73 -6.75 12.00 2.48
N VAL A 74 -5.52 12.47 2.36
CA VAL A 74 -5.14 13.38 1.27
C VAL A 74 -5.24 12.67 -0.07
N ALA A 75 -4.72 11.43 -0.16
CA ALA A 75 -4.84 10.63 -1.38
C ALA A 75 -6.30 10.43 -1.77
N TRP A 76 -7.16 10.12 -0.81
CA TRP A 76 -8.60 10.00 -1.03
C TRP A 76 -9.20 11.30 -1.56
N ALA A 77 -9.02 12.41 -0.86
CA ALA A 77 -9.62 13.69 -1.26
C ALA A 77 -9.19 14.14 -2.67
N VAL A 78 -7.90 13.96 -2.99
CA VAL A 78 -7.36 14.30 -4.31
C VAL A 78 -7.92 13.39 -5.41
N LEU A 79 -8.03 12.09 -5.16
CA LEU A 79 -8.57 11.12 -6.12
C LEU A 79 -10.07 11.29 -6.31
N GLU A 80 -10.82 11.51 -5.24
CA GLU A 80 -12.26 11.76 -5.32
C GLU A 80 -12.56 13.03 -6.13
N TYR A 81 -11.84 14.11 -5.87
CA TYR A 81 -11.96 15.33 -6.66
C TYR A 81 -11.70 15.07 -8.16
N ALA A 82 -10.60 14.37 -8.47
CA ALA A 82 -10.24 14.07 -9.85
C ALA A 82 -11.26 13.15 -10.53
N LEU A 83 -11.81 12.16 -9.80
CA LEU A 83 -12.83 11.26 -10.32
C LEU A 83 -14.14 12.01 -10.62
N ARG A 84 -14.59 12.88 -9.68
CA ARG A 84 -15.78 13.71 -9.91
C ARG A 84 -15.59 14.72 -11.05
N SER A 85 -14.37 15.23 -11.23
CA SER A 85 -14.04 16.08 -12.39
C SER A 85 -14.06 15.30 -13.71
N TYR A 86 -13.63 14.04 -13.70
CA TYR A 86 -13.74 13.15 -14.85
C TYR A 86 -15.21 12.87 -15.20
N GLU A 87 -16.05 12.56 -14.22
CA GLU A 87 -17.48 12.32 -14.40
C GLU A 87 -18.23 13.54 -14.96
N ARG A 88 -17.78 14.76 -14.60
CA ARG A 88 -18.33 16.00 -15.14
C ARG A 88 -17.81 16.36 -16.53
N GLY A 89 -16.80 15.67 -17.01
CA GLY A 89 -16.15 15.99 -18.28
C GLY A 89 -15.13 17.13 -18.22
N ASP A 90 -14.73 17.59 -17.00
CA ASP A 90 -13.70 18.61 -16.83
C ASP A 90 -12.30 18.07 -17.12
N PHE A 91 -12.16 16.76 -17.12
CA PHE A 91 -10.90 16.04 -17.30
C PHE A 91 -11.14 14.77 -18.10
N ASP A 92 -10.36 14.61 -19.16
CA ASP A 92 -10.47 13.48 -20.06
C ASP A 92 -9.32 12.50 -19.92
N LEU A 93 -9.65 11.22 -19.93
CA LEU A 93 -8.70 10.11 -19.91
C LEU A 93 -8.73 9.42 -21.28
N HIS A 94 -7.64 9.49 -22.01
CA HIS A 94 -7.53 8.91 -23.35
C HIS A 94 -6.71 7.62 -23.31
N PRO A 95 -7.34 6.45 -23.17
CA PRO A 95 -6.62 5.17 -23.23
C PRO A 95 -6.07 4.95 -24.63
N ARG A 96 -4.83 4.43 -24.68
CA ARG A 96 -4.13 4.13 -25.93
C ARG A 96 -3.73 2.66 -25.96
N PRO A 97 -3.77 2.00 -27.14
CA PRO A 97 -3.28 0.64 -27.26
C PRO A 97 -1.81 0.55 -26.83
N ASN A 98 -1.50 -0.41 -26.00
CA ASN A 98 -0.13 -0.71 -25.61
C ASN A 98 0.33 -2.00 -26.32
N PRO A 99 1.23 -1.93 -27.31
CA PRO A 99 1.64 -3.09 -28.08
C PRO A 99 2.42 -4.14 -27.26
N GLU A 100 3.00 -3.70 -26.13
CA GLU A 100 3.75 -4.60 -25.23
C GLU A 100 2.85 -5.29 -24.18
N ARG A 101 1.58 -4.89 -24.09
CA ARG A 101 0.63 -5.38 -23.07
C ARG A 101 -0.73 -5.61 -23.69
N MET A 102 -1.49 -6.54 -23.12
CA MET A 102 -2.88 -6.79 -23.52
C MET A 102 -3.85 -5.68 -23.07
N ARG A 103 -3.38 -4.70 -22.29
CA ARG A 103 -4.19 -3.58 -21.78
C ARG A 103 -3.79 -2.27 -22.42
N MET A 104 -4.71 -1.33 -22.45
CA MET A 104 -4.48 0.05 -22.86
C MET A 104 -3.50 0.76 -21.91
N THR A 105 -2.97 1.90 -22.30
CA THR A 105 -2.14 2.79 -21.47
C THR A 105 -2.63 4.22 -21.56
N LEU A 106 -2.47 4.97 -20.48
CA LEU A 106 -2.76 6.41 -20.40
C LEU A 106 -1.53 7.26 -20.68
N PHE A 107 -0.34 6.65 -20.63
CA PHE A 107 0.89 7.39 -20.88
C PHE A 107 1.13 7.56 -22.39
N PRO A 108 1.55 8.77 -22.84
CA PRO A 108 1.99 8.93 -24.20
C PRO A 108 3.16 7.99 -24.44
N GLN A 109 3.08 7.20 -25.50
CA GLN A 109 4.25 6.49 -25.96
C GLN A 109 5.30 7.52 -26.31
N SER A 110 6.39 7.57 -25.55
CA SER A 110 7.55 8.33 -25.95
C SER A 110 7.91 7.83 -27.32
N GLY A 111 7.87 8.70 -28.34
CA GLY A 111 8.09 8.35 -29.74
C GLY A 111 9.54 7.90 -30.01
N SER A 112 10.03 6.96 -29.25
CA SER A 112 11.21 6.20 -29.60
C SER A 112 10.80 5.24 -30.69
N SER A 113 11.03 5.64 -31.92
CA SER A 113 11.15 4.72 -33.04
C SER A 113 11.85 3.46 -32.52
N HIS A 114 11.16 2.33 -32.60
CA HIS A 114 11.70 1.04 -32.21
C HIS A 114 12.86 0.66 -33.11
N SER A 115 14.01 1.25 -32.85
CA SER A 115 15.24 0.66 -33.28
C SER A 115 15.42 -0.60 -32.44
N PHE A 116 15.25 -1.77 -33.05
CA PHE A 116 15.60 -3.07 -32.50
C PHE A 116 17.10 -3.24 -32.22
N ASN A 117 17.84 -2.17 -32.15
CA ASN A 117 19.20 -2.16 -31.70
C ASN A 117 19.20 -2.39 -30.19
N ARG A 118 19.27 -3.66 -29.84
CA ARG A 118 19.58 -4.13 -28.51
C ARG A 118 20.82 -3.36 -28.02
N PRO A 119 20.72 -2.43 -27.06
CA PRO A 119 21.88 -1.71 -26.61
C PRO A 119 22.88 -2.72 -26.08
N GLN A 120 24.08 -2.72 -26.66
CA GLN A 120 25.21 -3.47 -26.14
C GLN A 120 25.33 -3.20 -24.64
N ARG A 121 25.54 -4.28 -23.86
CA ARG A 121 25.74 -4.25 -22.41
C ARG A 121 26.97 -3.42 -22.04
N THR A 122 26.86 -2.12 -22.07
CA THR A 122 27.88 -1.22 -21.53
C THR A 122 27.39 -0.72 -20.18
N ALA A 123 28.21 -1.04 -19.16
CA ALA A 123 28.15 -0.57 -17.78
C ALA A 123 26.85 -0.85 -16.99
N LYS A 124 27.04 -1.31 -15.77
CA LYS A 124 26.02 -1.57 -14.76
C LYS A 124 25.31 -0.29 -14.28
N HIS A 125 24.69 0.48 -15.17
CA HIS A 125 23.72 1.46 -14.73
C HIS A 125 22.54 0.69 -14.10
N LYS A 126 22.29 0.93 -12.83
CA LYS A 126 21.08 0.46 -12.16
C LYS A 126 19.91 0.86 -13.06
N ARG A 127 19.27 -0.12 -13.72
CA ARG A 127 18.05 0.15 -14.49
C ARG A 127 17.08 0.87 -13.56
N PRO A 128 16.48 1.98 -13.98
CA PRO A 128 15.44 2.61 -13.17
C PRO A 128 14.44 1.51 -12.81
N GLU A 129 14.12 1.43 -11.53
CA GLU A 129 13.21 0.40 -11.05
C GLU A 129 11.90 0.53 -11.82
N ALA A 130 11.48 -0.57 -12.46
CA ALA A 130 10.28 -0.53 -13.28
C ALA A 130 9.09 -0.08 -12.42
N LEU A 131 8.36 0.95 -12.86
CA LEU A 131 7.26 1.58 -12.10
C LEU A 131 6.28 0.55 -11.51
N TRP A 132 6.01 -0.56 -12.22
CA TRP A 132 5.10 -1.61 -11.74
C TRP A 132 5.60 -2.33 -10.47
N LYS A 133 6.90 -2.22 -10.12
CA LYS A 133 7.46 -2.76 -8.87
C LYS A 133 7.22 -1.85 -7.69
N VAL A 134 6.97 -0.57 -7.93
CA VAL A 134 6.71 0.40 -6.86
C VAL A 134 5.37 0.09 -6.22
N ILE A 135 5.39 -0.16 -4.92
CA ILE A 135 4.20 -0.46 -4.13
C ILE A 135 3.90 0.75 -3.27
N THR A 136 2.70 1.30 -3.44
CA THR A 136 2.18 2.39 -2.60
C THR A 136 1.04 1.86 -1.74
N THR A 137 1.10 2.15 -0.46
CA THR A 137 0.09 1.70 0.52
C THR A 137 -0.50 2.91 1.21
N TRP A 138 -1.83 3.02 1.19
CA TRP A 138 -2.58 4.02 1.94
C TRP A 138 -3.53 3.35 2.93
N ARG A 139 -3.72 4.00 4.08
CA ARG A 139 -4.67 3.59 5.13
C ARG A 139 -5.78 4.63 5.24
N GLY A 140 -6.95 4.21 5.72
CA GLY A 140 -8.10 5.11 5.85
C GLY A 140 -8.81 5.40 4.53
N PHE A 141 -8.57 4.60 3.50
CA PHE A 141 -9.17 4.75 2.18
C PHE A 141 -10.60 4.18 2.14
N PRO A 142 -11.60 4.92 1.62
CA PRO A 142 -12.96 4.43 1.55
C PRO A 142 -13.08 3.26 0.57
N PRO A 143 -13.82 2.21 0.95
CA PRO A 143 -14.01 1.04 0.09
C PRO A 143 -14.80 1.37 -1.18
N GLU A 144 -15.73 2.33 -1.12
CA GLU A 144 -16.54 2.79 -2.24
C GLU A 144 -15.67 3.35 -3.36
N LEU A 145 -14.80 4.30 -3.04
CA LEU A 145 -13.86 4.89 -4.01
C LEU A 145 -12.91 3.83 -4.59
N LYS A 146 -12.50 2.85 -3.78
CA LYS A 146 -11.69 1.74 -4.29
C LYS A 146 -12.44 0.93 -5.35
N GLN A 147 -13.73 0.69 -5.16
CA GLN A 147 -14.58 -0.04 -6.11
C GLN A 147 -14.78 0.78 -7.38
N GLU A 148 -15.08 2.07 -7.26
CA GLU A 148 -15.25 3.00 -8.40
C GLU A 148 -13.97 3.05 -9.26
N LEU A 149 -12.80 3.20 -8.64
CA LEU A 149 -11.51 3.18 -9.35
C LEU A 149 -11.23 1.83 -10.02
N ALA A 150 -11.59 0.72 -9.36
CA ALA A 150 -11.42 -0.60 -9.92
C ALA A 150 -12.36 -0.85 -11.11
N ALA A 151 -13.61 -0.41 -11.02
CA ALA A 151 -14.58 -0.49 -12.10
C ALA A 151 -14.13 0.34 -13.32
N LEU A 152 -13.67 1.58 -13.10
CA LEU A 152 -13.19 2.44 -14.17
C LEU A 152 -11.92 1.87 -14.85
N ALA A 153 -11.05 1.17 -14.11
CA ALA A 153 -9.85 0.55 -14.65
C ALA A 153 -10.10 -0.81 -15.32
N SER A 154 -11.28 -1.41 -15.13
CA SER A 154 -11.64 -2.74 -15.61
C SER A 154 -11.81 -2.82 -17.13
N GLU A 155 -12.11 -4.02 -17.63
CA GLU A 155 -12.37 -4.29 -19.06
C GLU A 155 -13.62 -3.55 -19.55
N ASP A 156 -14.62 -3.41 -18.69
CA ASP A 156 -15.86 -2.69 -19.00
C ASP A 156 -15.67 -1.16 -18.99
N GLY A 157 -14.57 -0.67 -18.40
CA GLY A 157 -14.22 0.76 -18.36
C GLY A 157 -13.12 1.11 -19.36
N LEU A 158 -12.03 1.71 -18.86
CA LEU A 158 -10.92 2.17 -19.70
C LEU A 158 -9.94 1.04 -20.09
N HIS A 159 -10.06 -0.13 -19.49
CA HIS A 159 -9.17 -1.28 -19.69
C HIS A 159 -7.67 -0.96 -19.47
N VAL A 160 -7.37 -0.17 -18.44
CA VAL A 160 -6.01 0.28 -18.11
C VAL A 160 -5.53 -0.31 -16.78
N PRO A 161 -4.21 -0.42 -16.53
CA PRO A 161 -3.70 -0.76 -15.22
C PRO A 161 -4.12 0.27 -14.18
N ILE A 162 -4.66 -0.19 -13.05
CA ILE A 162 -5.17 0.70 -11.99
C ILE A 162 -4.12 1.70 -11.47
N GLY A 163 -2.84 1.34 -11.45
CA GLY A 163 -1.76 2.24 -11.06
C GLY A 163 -1.56 3.41 -12.05
N GLU A 164 -1.78 3.18 -13.34
CA GLU A 164 -1.74 4.22 -14.36
C GLU A 164 -2.93 5.17 -14.23
N LEU A 165 -4.13 4.62 -14.02
CA LEU A 165 -5.32 5.40 -13.75
C LEU A 165 -5.13 6.32 -12.54
N ILE A 166 -4.70 5.75 -11.40
CA ILE A 166 -4.44 6.50 -10.19
C ILE A 166 -3.37 7.58 -10.41
N THR A 167 -2.31 7.27 -11.16
CA THR A 167 -1.27 8.24 -11.49
C THR A 167 -1.82 9.41 -12.29
N ALA A 168 -2.69 9.17 -13.26
CA ALA A 168 -3.33 10.22 -14.06
C ALA A 168 -4.25 11.08 -13.20
N LEU A 169 -5.11 10.47 -12.39
CA LEU A 169 -6.02 11.17 -11.47
C LEU A 169 -5.26 11.98 -10.42
N LEU A 170 -4.21 11.43 -9.82
CA LEU A 170 -3.36 12.17 -8.87
C LEU A 170 -2.68 13.36 -9.51
N ARG A 171 -2.20 13.21 -10.75
CA ARG A 171 -1.57 14.33 -11.47
C ARG A 171 -2.55 15.47 -11.69
N PHE A 172 -3.78 15.17 -12.07
CA PHE A 172 -4.83 16.16 -12.25
C PHE A 172 -5.22 16.81 -10.91
N GLY A 173 -5.56 16.01 -9.89
CA GLY A 173 -6.01 16.53 -8.60
C GLY A 173 -4.93 17.30 -7.84
N LEU A 174 -3.65 16.89 -7.91
CA LEU A 174 -2.54 17.64 -7.32
C LEU A 174 -2.32 18.97 -8.06
N LYS A 175 -2.47 19.01 -9.39
CA LYS A 175 -2.44 20.26 -10.13
C LYS A 175 -3.57 21.20 -9.70
N ALA A 176 -4.79 20.67 -9.49
CA ALA A 176 -5.91 21.43 -8.97
C ALA A 176 -5.65 21.99 -7.56
N TYR A 177 -4.98 21.22 -6.70
CA TYR A 177 -4.53 21.70 -5.39
C TYR A 177 -3.49 22.82 -5.51
N GLU A 178 -2.47 22.63 -6.34
CA GLU A 178 -1.41 23.63 -6.60
C GLU A 178 -1.98 24.94 -7.19
N THR A 179 -3.04 24.87 -7.99
CA THR A 179 -3.73 26.05 -8.57
C THR A 179 -4.81 26.65 -7.68
N GLY A 180 -5.07 26.05 -6.50
CA GLY A 180 -6.08 26.53 -5.54
C GLY A 180 -7.53 26.17 -5.91
N LEU A 181 -7.76 25.37 -6.96
CA LEU A 181 -9.09 24.87 -7.33
C LEU A 181 -9.59 23.81 -6.33
N LEU A 182 -8.67 22.99 -5.82
CA LEU A 182 -8.94 22.05 -4.73
C LEU A 182 -8.37 22.62 -3.43
N ARG A 183 -9.21 22.86 -2.43
CA ARG A 183 -8.79 23.27 -1.10
C ARG A 183 -9.00 22.14 -0.11
N LEU A 184 -7.97 21.81 0.63
CA LEU A 184 -8.00 20.76 1.65
C LEU A 184 -7.89 21.44 3.02
N GLU A 185 -8.95 21.36 3.81
CA GLU A 185 -9.00 21.93 5.13
C GLU A 185 -8.95 20.82 6.19
N PRO A 186 -7.94 20.80 7.06
CA PRO A 186 -7.89 19.81 8.13
C PRO A 186 -9.01 20.09 9.14
N LYS A 187 -9.83 19.05 9.39
CA LYS A 187 -10.86 19.09 10.44
C LYS A 187 -10.44 18.23 11.61
N PRO A 188 -10.52 18.71 12.86
CA PRO A 188 -10.21 17.88 14.01
C PRO A 188 -11.17 16.68 14.04
N LYS A 189 -10.61 15.49 13.93
CA LYS A 189 -11.35 14.24 14.11
C LYS A 189 -11.44 13.99 15.61
N SER A 190 -12.61 14.25 16.22
CA SER A 190 -12.98 13.99 17.60
C SER A 190 -11.83 14.16 18.62
N THR A 191 -11.97 15.15 19.45
CA THR A 191 -11.18 15.28 20.67
C THR A 191 -11.33 14.01 21.50
N THR A 192 -10.27 13.22 21.59
CA THR A 192 -10.14 12.24 22.65
C THR A 192 -10.08 13.04 23.93
N PHE A 193 -11.13 12.94 24.75
CA PHE A 193 -11.12 13.56 26.07
C PHE A 193 -10.06 12.85 26.92
N THR A 194 -8.98 13.53 27.23
CA THR A 194 -8.04 13.11 28.27
C THR A 194 -8.63 13.50 29.62
N LEU A 195 -8.61 12.57 30.58
CA LEU A 195 -8.96 12.85 31.96
C LEU A 195 -8.02 13.93 32.47
N ALA A 196 -8.53 15.13 32.65
CA ALA A 196 -7.77 16.20 33.32
C ALA A 196 -7.68 15.86 34.79
N HIS A 197 -6.47 15.70 35.32
CA HIS A 197 -6.25 15.59 36.77
C HIS A 197 -6.51 16.95 37.37
N LYS A 198 -7.64 17.11 38.05
CA LYS A 198 -7.84 18.26 38.93
C LYS A 198 -6.87 18.13 40.10
N GLY A 199 -5.71 18.76 39.99
CA GLY A 199 -4.88 19.02 41.15
C GLY A 199 -5.66 19.86 42.16
N LYS A 200 -5.65 19.41 43.41
CA LYS A 200 -6.07 20.25 44.55
C LYS A 200 -5.10 21.40 44.75
#